data_41d6b1e682e418c86a0ebbf75a8f073a
#
_entry.id   41d6b1e682e418c86a0ebbf75a8f073a
#
_cell.length_a   1.000
_cell.length_b   1.000
_cell.length_c   1.000
_cell.angle_alpha   90.00
_cell.angle_beta   90.00
_cell.angle_gamma   90.00
#
_symmetry.space_group_name_H-M   'P 1'
#
loop_
_entity.id
_entity.type
_entity.pdbx_description
1 polymer ?
#
loop_
_entity_poly.entity_id
_entity_poly.type
_entity_poly.pdbx_seq_one_letter_code
_entity_poly.pdbx_strand_id
1 'polypeptide(L)'
;MLLFTSEIFAQETTLSSVTVTRLMDQPIIRPDLHPSIGQNIQGPSLIRVPEWEEAPLGKYYLYFADHKGRYIRLAYADELAGPWRIHVSGSLHIEQSYFASTPPPITDEQLAELTAARRGVSGLGSPVSHDLALEFTMPHIASPDVHIDDETESIIMYYHGLEGPAFQHTRVATSKNGIDFTA
;
A
#
# COMPACT_ATOMS: atom_id res chain seq x y z
N MET A 1 -37.13 -44.48 -17.66
CA MET A 1 -35.87 -43.79 -17.34
C MET A 1 -35.98 -42.41 -17.99
N LEU A 2 -36.46 -41.40 -17.22
CA LEU A 2 -36.61 -40.01 -17.69
C LEU A 2 -35.31 -39.26 -17.41
N LEU A 3 -34.66 -38.77 -18.47
CA LEU A 3 -33.49 -37.89 -18.40
C LEU A 3 -34.01 -36.46 -18.22
N PHE A 4 -33.75 -35.87 -17.07
CA PHE A 4 -33.93 -34.41 -16.85
C PHE A 4 -32.66 -33.72 -17.33
N THR A 5 -32.74 -33.02 -18.43
CA THR A 5 -31.73 -32.03 -18.84
C THR A 5 -31.99 -30.72 -18.13
N SER A 6 -31.17 -30.35 -17.15
CA SER A 6 -31.18 -29.02 -16.56
C SER A 6 -30.47 -28.04 -17.50
N GLU A 7 -31.23 -27.19 -18.17
CA GLU A 7 -30.66 -26.03 -18.87
C GLU A 7 -30.18 -25.00 -17.84
N ILE A 8 -28.87 -24.77 -17.80
CA ILE A 8 -28.25 -23.68 -17.02
C ILE A 8 -28.39 -22.41 -17.88
N PHE A 9 -29.36 -21.57 -17.57
CA PHE A 9 -29.42 -20.22 -18.12
C PHE A 9 -28.30 -19.37 -17.52
N ALA A 10 -27.26 -19.11 -18.28
CA ALA A 10 -26.29 -18.08 -17.95
C ALA A 10 -26.98 -16.71 -18.09
N GLN A 11 -27.21 -16.04 -16.98
CA GLN A 11 -27.71 -14.67 -16.97
C GLN A 11 -26.58 -13.77 -17.45
N GLU A 12 -26.65 -13.28 -18.70
CA GLU A 12 -25.75 -12.24 -19.19
C GLU A 12 -25.99 -10.95 -18.38
N THR A 13 -25.09 -10.68 -17.44
CA THR A 13 -25.04 -9.39 -16.76
C THR A 13 -24.49 -8.38 -17.78
N THR A 14 -25.36 -7.61 -18.41
CA THR A 14 -24.95 -6.44 -19.19
C THR A 14 -24.27 -5.46 -18.25
N LEU A 15 -22.95 -5.34 -18.36
CA LEU A 15 -22.20 -4.29 -17.67
C LEU A 15 -22.75 -2.94 -18.17
N SER A 16 -23.40 -2.20 -17.27
CA SER A 16 -23.77 -0.82 -17.56
C SER A 16 -22.52 -0.02 -17.91
N SER A 17 -22.58 0.84 -18.91
CA SER A 17 -21.45 1.68 -19.31
C SER A 17 -20.99 2.52 -18.12
N VAL A 18 -19.72 2.35 -17.72
CA VAL A 18 -19.10 3.15 -16.66
C VAL A 18 -18.48 4.38 -17.29
N THR A 19 -18.91 5.56 -16.83
CA THR A 19 -18.28 6.83 -17.22
C THR A 19 -17.27 7.22 -16.16
N VAL A 20 -15.99 7.36 -16.54
CA VAL A 20 -14.92 7.81 -15.66
C VAL A 20 -14.64 9.28 -15.93
N THR A 21 -14.73 10.10 -14.89
CA THR A 21 -14.39 11.52 -14.94
C THR A 21 -13.18 11.78 -14.05
N ARG A 22 -12.16 12.43 -14.59
CA ARG A 22 -11.00 12.86 -13.83
C ARG A 22 -11.41 13.95 -12.86
N LEU A 23 -11.12 13.77 -11.57
CA LEU A 23 -11.49 14.73 -10.52
C LEU A 23 -10.69 16.04 -10.65
N MET A 24 -9.41 15.94 -11.02
CA MET A 24 -8.47 17.06 -11.11
C MET A 24 -7.51 16.85 -12.28
N ASP A 25 -6.93 17.94 -12.81
CA ASP A 25 -5.92 17.89 -13.87
C ASP A 25 -4.54 17.46 -13.36
N GLN A 26 -4.27 17.66 -12.06
CA GLN A 26 -3.01 17.35 -11.43
C GLN A 26 -3.17 16.19 -10.42
N PRO A 27 -2.12 15.41 -10.16
CA PRO A 27 -2.13 14.40 -9.08
C PRO A 27 -2.44 15.05 -7.72
N ILE A 28 -3.22 14.35 -6.90
CA ILE A 28 -3.58 14.77 -5.54
C ILE A 28 -2.32 14.93 -4.68
N ILE A 29 -1.42 13.94 -4.70
CA ILE A 29 -0.15 13.97 -3.96
C ILE A 29 0.99 14.16 -4.95
N ARG A 30 1.85 15.14 -4.68
CA ARG A 30 3.03 15.46 -5.48
C ARG A 30 4.23 15.70 -4.57
N PRO A 31 5.46 15.46 -5.05
CA PRO A 31 6.69 15.66 -4.25
C PRO A 31 6.85 17.08 -3.70
N ASP A 32 6.31 18.08 -4.39
CA ASP A 32 6.42 19.49 -4.01
C ASP A 32 5.47 19.93 -2.88
N LEU A 33 4.49 19.10 -2.51
CA LEU A 33 3.57 19.44 -1.40
C LEU A 33 4.26 19.48 -0.04
N HIS A 34 5.22 18.58 0.20
CA HIS A 34 6.00 18.55 1.44
C HIS A 34 7.28 17.71 1.28
N PRO A 35 8.43 18.15 1.86
CA PRO A 35 9.70 17.41 1.75
C PRO A 35 9.64 15.94 2.25
N SER A 36 8.77 15.62 3.22
CA SER A 36 8.60 14.26 3.74
C SER A 36 8.02 13.26 2.73
N ILE A 37 7.43 13.73 1.63
CA ILE A 37 6.87 12.88 0.58
C ILE A 37 7.97 12.19 -0.21
N GLY A 38 9.11 12.86 -0.44
CA GLY A 38 10.17 12.36 -1.31
C GLY A 38 9.75 12.29 -2.76
N GLN A 39 10.46 11.48 -3.56
CA GLN A 39 10.25 11.37 -5.01
C GLN A 39 9.45 10.12 -5.42
N ASN A 40 9.40 9.10 -4.58
CA ASN A 40 8.68 7.86 -4.85
C ASN A 40 7.36 7.85 -4.08
N ILE A 41 6.24 7.80 -4.82
CA ILE A 41 4.88 7.84 -4.28
C ILE A 41 4.12 6.69 -4.91
N GLN A 42 3.65 5.74 -4.09
CA GLN A 42 2.95 4.56 -4.58
C GLN A 42 1.93 4.00 -3.57
N GLY A 43 1.11 3.05 -4.06
CA GLY A 43 0.18 2.26 -3.27
C GLY A 43 -0.84 3.11 -2.51
N PRO A 44 -1.56 4.05 -3.15
CA PRO A 44 -2.51 4.89 -2.45
C PRO A 44 -3.74 4.09 -2.01
N SER A 45 -4.18 4.28 -0.77
CA SER A 45 -5.45 3.80 -0.25
C SER A 45 -6.20 4.95 0.41
N LEU A 46 -7.42 5.19 -0.06
CA LEU A 46 -8.26 6.31 0.36
C LEU A 46 -9.44 5.80 1.17
N ILE A 47 -9.67 6.40 2.34
CA ILE A 47 -10.90 6.19 3.10
C ILE A 47 -11.60 7.53 3.34
N ARG A 48 -12.93 7.47 3.47
CA ARG A 48 -13.68 8.49 4.18
C ARG A 48 -13.60 8.14 5.67
N VAL A 49 -13.18 9.09 6.49
CA VAL A 49 -13.09 8.88 7.94
C VAL A 49 -14.47 8.56 8.49
N PRO A 50 -14.62 7.48 9.28
CA PRO A 50 -15.90 7.06 9.80
C PRO A 50 -16.44 8.06 10.83
N GLU A 51 -17.77 8.07 11.00
CA GLU A 51 -18.44 9.05 11.87
C GLU A 51 -18.22 8.77 13.38
N TRP A 52 -17.78 7.57 13.74
CA TRP A 52 -17.42 7.21 15.11
C TRP A 52 -16.02 7.74 15.54
N GLU A 53 -15.19 8.24 14.61
CA GLU A 53 -13.94 8.93 14.97
C GLU A 53 -14.27 10.36 15.44
N GLU A 54 -14.01 10.64 16.73
CA GLU A 54 -14.47 11.88 17.38
C GLU A 54 -13.61 13.10 17.03
N ALA A 55 -12.34 12.94 16.68
CA ALA A 55 -11.38 14.02 16.47
C ALA A 55 -10.53 13.86 15.19
N PRO A 56 -11.14 13.67 14.02
CA PRO A 56 -10.40 13.43 12.80
C PRO A 56 -9.63 14.67 12.33
N LEU A 57 -8.48 14.45 11.67
CA LEU A 57 -7.71 15.52 11.02
C LEU A 57 -8.45 16.14 9.83
N GLY A 58 -9.36 15.38 9.21
CA GLY A 58 -10.19 15.77 8.08
C GLY A 58 -11.16 14.66 7.70
N LYS A 59 -12.05 14.90 6.75
CA LYS A 59 -13.07 13.92 6.31
C LYS A 59 -12.50 12.76 5.51
N TYR A 60 -11.33 12.92 4.90
CA TYR A 60 -10.69 11.91 4.07
C TYR A 60 -9.24 11.71 4.50
N TYR A 61 -8.83 10.44 4.56
CA TYR A 61 -7.45 10.03 4.78
C TYR A 61 -6.95 9.28 3.55
N LEU A 62 -5.78 9.68 3.06
CA LEU A 62 -5.09 9.04 1.95
C LEU A 62 -3.74 8.50 2.46
N TYR A 63 -3.65 7.19 2.54
CA TYR A 63 -2.42 6.49 2.89
C TYR A 63 -1.63 6.20 1.64
N PHE A 64 -0.31 6.30 1.71
CA PHE A 64 0.59 6.01 0.60
C PHE A 64 1.99 5.72 1.12
N ALA A 65 2.88 5.24 0.26
CA ALA A 65 4.22 4.87 0.67
C ALA A 65 5.29 5.28 -0.35
N ASP A 66 6.54 5.19 0.04
CA ASP A 66 7.67 4.99 -0.84
C ASP A 66 7.86 3.48 -1.04
N HIS A 67 8.24 3.04 -2.24
CA HIS A 67 8.44 1.61 -2.54
C HIS A 67 9.45 0.93 -1.61
N LYS A 68 10.44 1.67 -1.14
CA LYS A 68 11.46 1.23 -0.18
C LYS A 68 11.46 2.07 1.09
N GLY A 69 10.27 2.59 1.45
CA GLY A 69 10.10 3.46 2.59
C GLY A 69 10.08 2.73 3.92
N ARG A 70 10.32 3.49 4.98
CA ARG A 70 10.34 2.98 6.35
C ARG A 70 9.06 3.27 7.13
N TYR A 71 8.07 3.91 6.50
CA TYR A 71 6.78 4.21 7.13
C TYR A 71 5.69 4.42 6.09
N ILE A 72 4.46 4.15 6.48
CA ILE A 72 3.27 4.50 5.72
C ILE A 72 2.98 5.97 5.96
N ARG A 73 2.89 6.73 4.88
CA ARG A 73 2.59 8.16 4.88
C ARG A 73 1.09 8.38 4.94
N LEU A 74 0.69 9.55 5.45
CA LEU A 74 -0.70 9.94 5.56
C LEU A 74 -0.89 11.38 5.06
N ALA A 75 -1.88 11.57 4.20
CA ALA A 75 -2.44 12.87 3.88
C ALA A 75 -3.91 12.91 4.26
N TYR A 76 -4.43 14.11 4.53
CA TYR A 76 -5.83 14.31 4.91
C TYR A 76 -6.42 15.57 4.27
N ALA A 77 -7.73 15.56 4.06
CA ALA A 77 -8.48 16.69 3.52
C ALA A 77 -9.96 16.64 3.96
N ASP A 78 -10.63 17.77 3.85
CA ASP A 78 -12.08 17.86 4.08
C ASP A 78 -12.88 17.62 2.78
N GLU A 79 -12.24 17.77 1.61
CA GLU A 79 -12.83 17.53 0.31
C GLU A 79 -11.90 16.65 -0.54
N LEU A 80 -12.47 15.79 -1.40
CA LEU A 80 -11.69 14.90 -2.27
C LEU A 80 -10.75 15.65 -3.22
N ALA A 81 -11.17 16.83 -3.69
CA ALA A 81 -10.32 17.68 -4.50
C ALA A 81 -9.24 18.42 -3.71
N GLY A 82 -9.25 18.34 -2.39
CA GLY A 82 -8.32 19.03 -1.50
C GLY A 82 -8.82 20.41 -1.03
N PRO A 83 -7.94 21.24 -0.44
CA PRO A 83 -6.49 21.05 -0.37
C PRO A 83 -6.09 19.90 0.55
N TRP A 84 -5.16 19.06 0.10
CA TRP A 84 -4.58 17.98 0.88
C TRP A 84 -3.43 18.48 1.76
N ARG A 85 -3.39 18.03 3.00
CA ARG A 85 -2.35 18.33 3.99
C ARG A 85 -1.62 17.05 4.34
N ILE A 86 -0.30 17.15 4.57
CA ILE A 86 0.51 15.99 4.93
C ILE A 86 0.60 15.88 6.45
N HIS A 87 0.24 14.72 6.98
CA HIS A 87 0.55 14.35 8.36
C HIS A 87 1.99 13.84 8.40
N VAL A 88 2.91 14.71 8.79
CA VAL A 88 4.36 14.49 8.61
C VAL A 88 4.88 13.25 9.33
N SER A 89 4.27 12.91 10.47
CA SER A 89 4.63 11.69 11.23
C SER A 89 4.26 10.39 10.51
N GLY A 90 3.38 10.44 9.50
CA GLY A 90 2.83 9.23 8.89
C GLY A 90 1.86 8.50 9.82
N SER A 91 1.63 7.19 9.58
CA SER A 91 0.66 6.40 10.32
C SER A 91 1.22 5.10 10.92
N LEU A 92 2.14 4.43 10.25
CA LEU A 92 2.78 3.21 10.72
C LEU A 92 4.26 3.24 10.37
N HIS A 93 5.13 3.03 11.34
CA HIS A 93 6.57 2.94 11.14
C HIS A 93 7.05 1.50 11.13
N ILE A 94 8.16 1.23 10.42
CA ILE A 94 8.71 -0.12 10.27
C ILE A 94 9.05 -0.74 11.63
N GLU A 95 9.48 0.05 12.60
CA GLU A 95 9.79 -0.38 13.96
C GLU A 95 8.57 -0.92 14.72
N GLN A 96 7.36 -0.57 14.28
CA GLN A 96 6.08 -0.98 14.84
C GLN A 96 5.39 -2.07 14.01
N SER A 97 5.98 -2.46 12.87
CA SER A 97 5.34 -3.28 11.84
C SER A 97 5.61 -4.78 11.95
N TYR A 98 6.45 -5.20 12.89
CA TYR A 98 7.01 -6.56 13.02
C TYR A 98 7.83 -7.03 11.81
N PHE A 99 8.13 -6.18 10.84
CA PHE A 99 9.11 -6.46 9.80
C PHE A 99 10.53 -6.11 10.26
N ALA A 100 11.52 -6.68 9.58
CA ALA A 100 12.90 -6.36 9.87
C ALA A 100 13.18 -4.87 9.64
N SER A 101 13.66 -4.16 10.66
CA SER A 101 14.04 -2.74 10.59
C SER A 101 15.50 -2.55 10.20
N THR A 102 16.28 -3.63 10.15
CA THR A 102 17.68 -3.68 9.69
C THR A 102 17.81 -4.67 8.54
N PRO A 103 18.79 -4.50 7.64
CA PRO A 103 19.00 -5.43 6.54
C PRO A 103 19.18 -6.87 7.04
N PRO A 104 18.39 -7.84 6.54
CA PRO A 104 18.62 -9.24 6.84
C PRO A 104 19.96 -9.69 6.25
N PRO A 105 20.68 -10.61 6.90
CA PRO A 105 21.93 -11.15 6.37
C PRO A 105 21.66 -11.90 5.05
N ILE A 106 22.58 -11.77 4.12
CA ILE A 106 22.58 -12.50 2.84
C ILE A 106 23.98 -13.09 2.60
N THR A 107 24.04 -14.36 2.23
CA THR A 107 25.30 -14.99 1.83
C THR A 107 25.62 -14.74 0.36
N ASP A 108 26.90 -14.89 -0.03
CA ASP A 108 27.29 -14.76 -1.43
C ASP A 108 26.58 -15.77 -2.33
N GLU A 109 26.33 -16.98 -1.83
CA GLU A 109 25.59 -18.04 -2.54
C GLU A 109 24.12 -17.62 -2.77
N GLN A 110 23.42 -17.16 -1.73
CA GLN A 110 22.06 -16.64 -1.83
C GLN A 110 21.97 -15.45 -2.78
N LEU A 111 22.94 -14.54 -2.72
CA LEU A 111 22.97 -13.39 -3.62
C LEU A 111 23.14 -13.81 -5.08
N ALA A 112 23.99 -14.81 -5.33
CA ALA A 112 24.19 -15.36 -6.67
C ALA A 112 22.92 -16.03 -7.22
N GLU A 113 22.24 -16.82 -6.41
CA GLU A 113 20.97 -17.47 -6.76
C GLU A 113 19.86 -16.46 -7.06
N LEU A 114 19.65 -15.49 -6.19
CA LEU A 114 18.64 -14.43 -6.37
C LEU A 114 18.93 -13.58 -7.61
N THR A 115 20.20 -13.27 -7.85
CA THR A 115 20.65 -12.54 -9.04
C THR A 115 20.38 -13.33 -10.33
N ALA A 116 20.63 -14.64 -10.32
CA ALA A 116 20.37 -15.52 -11.47
C ALA A 116 18.85 -15.63 -11.73
N ALA A 117 18.06 -15.83 -10.69
CA ALA A 117 16.60 -15.86 -10.79
C ALA A 117 16.02 -14.56 -11.37
N ARG A 118 16.48 -13.40 -10.91
CA ARG A 118 16.04 -12.10 -11.44
C ARG A 118 16.38 -11.92 -12.93
N ARG A 119 17.55 -12.34 -13.37
CA ARG A 119 17.93 -12.28 -14.79
C ARG A 119 17.04 -13.16 -15.67
N GLY A 120 16.55 -14.28 -15.15
CA GLY A 120 15.62 -15.16 -15.86
C GLY A 120 14.23 -14.54 -16.09
N VAL A 121 13.84 -13.55 -15.27
CA VAL A 121 12.55 -12.83 -15.36
C VAL A 121 12.65 -11.55 -16.20
N SER A 122 13.84 -11.18 -16.68
CA SER A 122 14.14 -9.91 -17.35
C SER A 122 13.57 -9.81 -18.79
N GLY A 123 12.23 -9.76 -18.89
CA GLY A 123 11.53 -9.10 -19.99
C GLY A 123 10.96 -7.74 -19.59
N LEU A 124 11.05 -7.39 -18.33
CA LEU A 124 10.53 -6.14 -17.76
C LEU A 124 11.69 -5.17 -17.56
N GLY A 125 11.99 -4.34 -18.55
CA GLY A 125 13.06 -3.37 -18.65
C GLY A 125 13.25 -2.37 -17.49
N SER A 126 13.30 -2.86 -16.27
CA SER A 126 13.69 -2.06 -15.11
C SER A 126 15.22 -1.96 -15.07
N PRO A 127 15.79 -0.78 -14.92
CA PRO A 127 17.22 -0.64 -14.69
C PRO A 127 17.57 -1.45 -13.44
N VAL A 128 18.47 -2.42 -13.61
CA VAL A 128 19.00 -3.22 -12.50
C VAL A 128 19.76 -2.25 -11.58
N SER A 129 19.42 -2.21 -10.31
CA SER A 129 20.21 -1.52 -9.30
C SER A 129 21.66 -2.00 -9.40
N HIS A 130 22.63 -1.10 -9.29
CA HIS A 130 24.05 -1.48 -9.29
C HIS A 130 24.44 -2.29 -8.05
N ASP A 131 23.65 -2.20 -6.98
CA ASP A 131 23.81 -2.94 -5.73
C ASP A 131 22.61 -3.86 -5.48
N LEU A 132 22.68 -5.08 -6.01
CA LEU A 132 21.64 -6.08 -5.82
C LEU A 132 21.52 -6.58 -4.38
N ALA A 133 22.62 -6.64 -3.64
CA ALA A 133 22.59 -7.03 -2.23
C ALA A 133 21.76 -6.03 -1.42
N LEU A 134 21.99 -4.74 -1.62
CA LEU A 134 21.19 -3.68 -1.02
C LEU A 134 19.72 -3.77 -1.45
N GLU A 135 19.46 -4.01 -2.71
CA GLU A 135 18.09 -4.11 -3.23
C GLU A 135 17.30 -5.26 -2.61
N PHE A 136 17.93 -6.43 -2.43
CA PHE A 136 17.29 -7.61 -1.87
C PHE A 136 17.17 -7.56 -0.34
N THR A 137 17.93 -6.72 0.33
CA THR A 137 17.97 -6.66 1.80
C THR A 137 17.49 -5.34 2.38
N MET A 138 17.05 -4.37 1.57
CA MET A 138 16.62 -3.06 2.06
C MET A 138 15.33 -3.17 2.88
N PRO A 139 15.36 -2.89 4.20
CA PRO A 139 14.18 -2.92 5.04
C PRO A 139 13.16 -1.87 4.59
N HIS A 140 11.92 -2.29 4.41
CA HIS A 140 10.84 -1.39 4.01
C HIS A 140 9.46 -1.93 4.38
N ILE A 141 8.50 -1.01 4.47
CA ILE A 141 7.06 -1.29 4.45
C ILE A 141 6.40 -0.40 3.41
N ALA A 142 5.42 -0.94 2.69
CA ALA A 142 4.79 -0.24 1.57
C ALA A 142 3.39 -0.76 1.24
N SER A 143 2.75 -0.13 0.25
CA SER A 143 1.47 -0.51 -0.36
C SER A 143 0.37 -0.75 0.66
N PRO A 144 -0.01 0.29 1.43
CA PRO A 144 -1.14 0.20 2.33
C PRO A 144 -2.44 -0.06 1.55
N ASP A 145 -3.28 -0.93 2.10
CA ASP A 145 -4.67 -1.13 1.70
C ASP A 145 -5.53 -1.04 2.95
N VAL A 146 -6.36 0.00 3.04
CA VAL A 146 -7.01 0.41 4.29
C VAL A 146 -8.53 0.28 4.18
N HIS A 147 -9.12 -0.35 5.18
CA HIS A 147 -10.55 -0.64 5.27
C HIS A 147 -11.13 -0.17 6.59
N ILE A 148 -12.42 0.12 6.61
CA ILE A 148 -13.18 0.47 7.80
C ILE A 148 -14.01 -0.74 8.21
N ASP A 149 -13.96 -1.08 9.48
CA ASP A 149 -14.81 -2.05 10.14
C ASP A 149 -15.70 -1.30 11.15
N ASP A 150 -16.91 -1.00 10.74
CA ASP A 150 -17.89 -0.28 11.55
C ASP A 150 -18.43 -1.13 12.71
N GLU A 151 -18.39 -2.48 12.61
CA GLU A 151 -18.87 -3.35 13.67
C GLU A 151 -17.96 -3.30 14.90
N THR A 152 -16.66 -3.24 14.67
CA THR A 152 -15.65 -3.16 15.73
C THR A 152 -15.13 -1.74 15.96
N GLU A 153 -15.63 -0.76 15.20
CA GLU A 153 -15.12 0.62 15.19
C GLU A 153 -13.60 0.65 15.05
N SER A 154 -13.10 0.00 13.99
CA SER A 154 -11.68 -0.14 13.72
C SER A 154 -11.33 0.19 12.27
N ILE A 155 -10.16 0.74 12.07
CA ILE A 155 -9.57 0.94 10.75
C ILE A 155 -8.46 -0.09 10.60
N ILE A 156 -8.56 -0.92 9.57
CA ILE A 156 -7.68 -2.06 9.31
C ILE A 156 -6.78 -1.72 8.12
N MET A 157 -5.48 -1.86 8.27
CA MET A 157 -4.49 -1.65 7.21
C MET A 157 -3.78 -2.95 6.89
N TYR A 158 -3.87 -3.42 5.65
CA TYR A 158 -2.98 -4.41 5.08
C TYR A 158 -1.79 -3.70 4.46
N TYR A 159 -0.59 -4.20 4.69
CA TYR A 159 0.64 -3.64 4.15
C TYR A 159 1.68 -4.73 3.96
N HIS A 160 2.60 -4.55 3.03
CA HIS A 160 3.70 -5.50 2.85
C HIS A 160 5.03 -4.93 3.34
N GLY A 161 5.98 -5.82 3.60
CA GLY A 161 7.32 -5.45 3.97
C GLY A 161 8.32 -6.59 3.74
N LEU A 162 9.60 -6.27 3.90
CA LEU A 162 10.68 -7.23 3.74
C LEU A 162 10.79 -8.13 4.98
N GLU A 163 10.69 -9.45 4.76
CA GLU A 163 10.86 -10.48 5.80
C GLU A 163 12.26 -11.10 5.77
N GLY A 164 12.83 -11.25 4.58
CA GLY A 164 14.16 -11.81 4.34
C GLY A 164 14.70 -11.36 2.98
N PRO A 165 15.92 -11.77 2.56
CA PRO A 165 16.49 -11.36 1.29
C PRO A 165 15.56 -11.65 0.11
N ALA A 166 15.11 -10.59 -0.59
CA ALA A 166 14.14 -10.64 -1.70
C ALA A 166 12.79 -11.30 -1.35
N PHE A 167 12.46 -11.43 -0.07
CA PHE A 167 11.27 -12.10 0.40
C PHE A 167 10.36 -11.14 1.18
N GLN A 168 9.12 -11.00 0.73
CA GLN A 168 8.14 -10.08 1.28
C GLN A 168 6.89 -10.83 1.74
N HIS A 169 6.26 -10.33 2.80
CA HIS A 169 4.96 -10.79 3.26
C HIS A 169 3.99 -9.62 3.41
N THR A 170 2.71 -9.96 3.51
CA THR A 170 1.65 -9.04 3.93
C THR A 170 1.35 -9.25 5.41
N ARG A 171 1.22 -8.14 6.14
CA ARG A 171 0.78 -8.08 7.53
C ARG A 171 -0.43 -7.16 7.67
N VAL A 172 -1.04 -7.20 8.84
CA VAL A 172 -2.18 -6.35 9.18
C VAL A 172 -1.85 -5.52 10.42
N ALA A 173 -2.30 -4.28 10.42
CA ALA A 173 -2.31 -3.40 11.58
C ALA A 173 -3.70 -2.79 11.76
N THR A 174 -4.05 -2.42 12.98
CA THR A 174 -5.34 -1.82 13.31
C THR A 174 -5.16 -0.48 14.01
N SER A 175 -6.16 0.38 13.85
CA SER A 175 -6.21 1.70 14.50
C SER A 175 -7.62 2.05 14.89
N LYS A 176 -7.79 2.86 15.92
CA LYS A 176 -9.09 3.47 16.29
C LYS A 176 -9.28 4.86 15.67
N ASN A 177 -8.19 5.54 15.35
CA ASN A 177 -8.23 6.92 14.83
C ASN A 177 -7.71 7.06 13.38
N GLY A 178 -7.24 5.96 12.77
CA GLY A 178 -6.65 5.99 11.42
C GLY A 178 -5.30 6.67 11.33
N ILE A 179 -4.71 7.07 12.45
CA ILE A 179 -3.40 7.72 12.52
C ILE A 179 -2.39 6.79 13.17
N ASP A 180 -2.70 6.31 14.36
CA ASP A 180 -1.82 5.46 15.15
C ASP A 180 -2.20 3.99 14.94
N PHE A 181 -1.43 3.28 14.12
CA PHE A 181 -1.65 1.87 13.85
C PHE A 181 -0.76 0.99 14.72
N THR A 182 -1.32 -0.16 15.13
CA THR A 182 -0.64 -1.24 15.87
C THR A 182 -0.75 -2.52 15.06
N ALA A 183 0.40 -3.16 14.76
CA ALA A 183 0.48 -4.45 14.08
C ALA A 183 0.30 -5.64 15.04
#